data_1cc50f752197a91cf2523fb267e99f5c
#
_entry.id   1cc50f752197a91cf2523fb267e99f5c
#
_cell.length_a   1.000
_cell.length_b   1.000
_cell.length_c   1.000
_cell.angle_alpha   90.00
_cell.angle_beta   90.00
_cell.angle_gamma   90.00
#
_symmetry.space_group_name_H-M   'P 1'
#
loop_
_entity.id
_entity.type
_entity.pdbx_description
1 polymer ?
#
loop_
_entity_poly.entity_id
_entity_poly.type
_entity_poly.pdbx_seq_one_letter_code
_entity_poly.pdbx_strand_id
1 'polypeptide(L)'
;DLEEIGTPLPFRWGKCKLATSSYGHGITTTPLQLAKAYATLGNGGYKIKPTIIKNKAVDLKTREKIISQKTSNEINFMLRQVVSLNEGTANFANIEGYDVGGKTGTAVKYKTNQKLNTFISMFPASRPKYVLLVMLDEPQSAPNFVYDFPPSEKFPNGYKYKGETRNTSGWNTVVVA
;
A
#
# COMPACT_ATOMS: atom_id res chain seq x y z
N ASP A 1 7.46 -11.89 20.25
CA ASP A 1 7.23 -12.11 18.82
C ASP A 1 5.72 -12.06 18.55
N LEU A 2 5.33 -11.53 17.39
CA LEU A 2 3.95 -11.60 16.93
C LEU A 2 3.76 -12.91 16.19
N GLU A 3 2.81 -13.72 16.62
CA GLU A 3 2.38 -14.93 15.92
C GLU A 3 1.25 -14.59 14.96
N GLU A 4 1.35 -15.04 13.73
CA GLU A 4 0.27 -14.93 12.75
C GLU A 4 -0.67 -16.12 12.91
N ILE A 5 -1.90 -15.86 13.34
CA ILE A 5 -2.91 -16.89 13.50
C ILE A 5 -3.51 -17.30 12.13
N GLY A 6 -3.51 -16.36 11.18
CA GLY A 6 -4.02 -16.61 9.82
C GLY A 6 -3.00 -17.32 8.93
N THR A 7 -3.37 -18.47 8.38
CA THR A 7 -2.57 -19.15 7.37
C THR A 7 -3.06 -18.74 5.97
N PRO A 8 -2.22 -18.09 5.16
CA PRO A 8 -2.58 -17.79 3.77
C PRO A 8 -2.91 -19.06 2.99
N LEU A 9 -3.84 -18.98 2.06
CA LEU A 9 -4.13 -20.09 1.17
C LEU A 9 -2.86 -20.49 0.39
N PRO A 10 -2.59 -21.80 0.25
CA PRO A 10 -1.40 -22.26 -0.44
C PRO A 10 -1.40 -21.80 -1.90
N PHE A 11 -0.26 -21.33 -2.36
CA PHE A 11 -0.07 -20.93 -3.74
C PHE A 11 -0.02 -22.17 -4.64
N ARG A 12 -0.96 -22.28 -5.56
CA ARG A 12 -1.01 -23.38 -6.54
C ARG A 12 -0.67 -22.85 -7.93
N TRP A 13 0.36 -23.40 -8.55
CA TRP A 13 0.74 -23.09 -9.92
C TRP A 13 -0.32 -23.57 -10.92
N GLY A 14 -0.71 -22.73 -11.86
CA GLY A 14 -1.58 -23.02 -12.99
C GLY A 14 -1.14 -22.24 -14.22
N LYS A 15 -1.70 -22.51 -15.38
CA LYS A 15 -1.25 -21.96 -16.67
C LYS A 15 -1.09 -20.43 -16.71
N CYS A 16 -1.97 -19.69 -16.04
CA CYS A 16 -1.96 -18.22 -16.04
C CYS A 16 -1.40 -17.61 -14.75
N LYS A 17 -0.95 -18.43 -13.80
CA LYS A 17 -0.65 -17.96 -12.44
C LYS A 17 0.51 -16.98 -12.39
N LEU A 18 1.56 -17.22 -13.18
CA LEU A 18 2.69 -16.31 -13.27
C LEU A 18 2.25 -14.93 -13.75
N ALA A 19 1.46 -14.88 -14.81
CA ALA A 19 0.95 -13.63 -15.37
C ALA A 19 0.04 -12.89 -14.38
N THR A 20 -0.88 -13.61 -13.71
CA THR A 20 -1.81 -12.97 -12.78
C THR A 20 -1.14 -12.53 -11.48
N SER A 21 -0.15 -13.26 -10.99
CA SER A 21 0.58 -12.89 -9.77
C SER A 21 1.50 -11.67 -9.97
N SER A 22 1.92 -11.37 -11.20
CA SER A 22 2.73 -10.18 -11.48
C SER A 22 2.04 -8.86 -11.13
N TYR A 23 0.71 -8.83 -11.11
CA TYR A 23 -0.09 -7.68 -10.66
C TYR A 23 -0.90 -7.97 -9.38
N GLY A 24 -0.48 -8.99 -8.61
CA GLY A 24 -1.02 -9.28 -7.27
C GLY A 24 -2.24 -10.18 -7.23
N HIS A 25 -2.68 -10.80 -8.36
CA HIS A 25 -3.84 -11.68 -8.36
C HIS A 25 -3.49 -13.12 -7.98
N GLY A 26 -4.34 -13.72 -7.12
CA GLY A 26 -4.21 -15.13 -6.74
C GLY A 26 -3.10 -15.41 -5.72
N ILE A 27 -2.59 -14.39 -5.05
CA ILE A 27 -1.72 -14.49 -3.87
C ILE A 27 -2.54 -14.05 -2.66
N THR A 28 -2.51 -14.85 -1.60
CA THR A 28 -3.14 -14.51 -0.32
C THR A 28 -2.04 -14.14 0.69
N THR A 29 -2.23 -13.05 1.41
CA THR A 29 -1.32 -12.58 2.45
C THR A 29 -2.12 -12.14 3.67
N THR A 30 -1.49 -12.18 4.85
CA THR A 30 -2.04 -11.51 6.03
C THR A 30 -1.65 -10.02 6.02
N PRO A 31 -2.38 -9.14 6.74
CA PRO A 31 -2.00 -7.75 6.91
C PRO A 31 -0.58 -7.60 7.48
N LEU A 32 -0.21 -8.45 8.43
CA LEU A 32 1.12 -8.42 9.04
C LEU A 32 2.22 -8.83 8.04
N GLN A 33 1.98 -9.85 7.21
CA GLN A 33 2.92 -10.24 6.14
C GLN A 33 3.13 -9.11 5.15
N LEU A 34 2.07 -8.41 4.76
CA LEU A 34 2.16 -7.26 3.86
C LEU A 34 2.96 -6.12 4.49
N ALA A 35 2.67 -5.77 5.74
CA ALA A 35 3.43 -4.74 6.46
C ALA A 35 4.92 -5.11 6.62
N LYS A 36 5.25 -6.38 6.92
CA LYS A 36 6.63 -6.90 6.96
C LYS A 36 7.33 -6.76 5.61
N ALA A 37 6.64 -7.10 4.52
CA ALA A 37 7.20 -6.99 3.17
C ALA A 37 7.57 -5.54 2.87
N TYR A 38 6.66 -4.58 3.10
CA TYR A 38 6.94 -3.17 2.88
C TYR A 38 8.02 -2.62 3.82
N ALA A 39 8.03 -3.02 5.08
CA ALA A 39 9.12 -2.66 6.00
C ALA A 39 10.48 -3.18 5.51
N THR A 40 10.52 -4.37 4.91
CA THR A 40 11.74 -4.93 4.30
C THR A 40 12.13 -4.15 3.04
N LEU A 41 11.16 -3.80 2.20
CA LEU A 41 11.40 -2.98 1.00
C LEU A 41 11.96 -1.60 1.37
N GLY A 42 11.42 -0.96 2.40
CA GLY A 42 11.77 0.41 2.78
C GLY A 42 13.08 0.56 3.56
N ASN A 43 13.56 -0.50 4.22
CA ASN A 43 14.70 -0.41 5.14
C ASN A 43 16.07 -0.76 4.52
N GLY A 44 16.18 -0.80 3.21
CA GLY A 44 17.40 -1.23 2.52
C GLY A 44 17.43 -2.72 2.21
N GLY A 45 16.31 -3.42 2.36
CA GLY A 45 16.16 -4.83 1.99
C GLY A 45 16.45 -5.84 3.10
N TYR A 46 16.52 -5.40 4.35
CA TYR A 46 16.77 -6.29 5.49
C TYR A 46 15.46 -6.85 6.04
N LYS A 47 15.41 -8.17 6.24
CA LYS A 47 14.26 -8.89 6.77
C LYS A 47 13.85 -8.39 8.15
N ILE A 48 12.56 -8.10 8.33
CA ILE A 48 12.00 -7.65 9.60
C ILE A 48 11.32 -8.82 10.33
N LYS A 49 11.58 -8.91 11.63
CA LYS A 49 10.82 -9.74 12.57
C LYS A 49 9.98 -8.81 13.45
N PRO A 50 8.65 -8.74 13.24
CA PRO A 50 7.81 -7.84 14.02
C PRO A 50 7.72 -8.32 15.47
N THR A 51 7.66 -7.36 16.40
CA THR A 51 7.49 -7.61 17.84
C THR A 51 6.77 -6.43 18.47
N ILE A 52 5.95 -6.69 19.49
CA ILE A 52 5.37 -5.68 20.39
C ILE A 52 6.23 -5.45 21.62
N ILE A 53 7.23 -6.32 21.85
CA ILE A 53 8.13 -6.21 22.98
C ILE A 53 9.22 -5.19 22.62
N LYS A 54 9.40 -4.19 23.49
CA LYS A 54 10.49 -3.22 23.35
C LYS A 54 11.82 -3.93 23.62
N ASN A 55 12.53 -4.24 22.58
CA ASN A 55 13.87 -4.82 22.64
C ASN A 55 14.95 -3.74 22.49
N LYS A 56 16.20 -4.06 22.86
CA LYS A 56 17.37 -3.25 22.47
C LYS A 56 17.40 -3.15 20.94
N ALA A 57 17.79 -1.99 20.43
CA ALA A 57 17.94 -1.78 18.99
C ALA A 57 18.85 -2.86 18.40
N VAL A 58 18.31 -3.67 17.51
CA VAL A 58 19.09 -4.68 16.78
C VAL A 58 19.63 -4.02 15.52
N ASP A 59 20.94 -4.12 15.30
CA ASP A 59 21.54 -3.66 14.06
C ASP A 59 20.90 -4.41 12.86
N LEU A 60 20.27 -3.68 11.96
CA LEU A 60 19.63 -4.26 10.78
C LEU A 60 20.63 -5.03 9.92
N LYS A 61 21.89 -4.60 9.90
CA LYS A 61 22.96 -5.25 9.10
C LYS A 61 23.27 -6.67 9.55
N THR A 62 22.87 -7.07 10.76
CA THR A 62 23.01 -8.45 11.24
C THR A 62 21.90 -9.37 10.74
N ARG A 63 20.88 -8.83 10.05
CA ARG A 63 19.73 -9.57 9.53
C ARG A 63 19.96 -10.03 8.10
N GLU A 64 19.22 -11.06 7.71
CA GLU A 64 19.19 -11.55 6.34
C GLU A 64 18.79 -10.43 5.37
N LYS A 65 19.57 -10.25 4.31
CA LYS A 65 19.30 -9.26 3.26
C LYS A 65 18.55 -9.93 2.11
N ILE A 66 17.34 -9.49 1.84
CA ILE A 66 16.44 -10.07 0.84
C ILE A 66 16.61 -9.40 -0.53
N ILE A 67 16.81 -8.07 -0.56
CA ILE A 67 17.02 -7.27 -1.78
C ILE A 67 18.20 -6.32 -1.59
N SER A 68 18.73 -5.82 -2.71
CA SER A 68 19.81 -4.83 -2.66
C SER A 68 19.32 -3.46 -2.16
N GLN A 69 20.25 -2.67 -1.63
CA GLN A 69 19.97 -1.27 -1.27
C GLN A 69 19.50 -0.46 -2.47
N LYS A 70 20.10 -0.70 -3.64
CA LYS A 70 19.71 -0.05 -4.89
C LYS A 70 18.25 -0.33 -5.23
N THR A 71 17.86 -1.61 -5.20
CA THR A 71 16.46 -2.02 -5.45
C THR A 71 15.48 -1.39 -4.43
N SER A 72 15.86 -1.36 -3.15
CA SER A 72 15.07 -0.69 -2.11
C SER A 72 14.85 0.79 -2.41
N ASN A 73 15.91 1.50 -2.81
CA ASN A 73 15.82 2.93 -3.15
C ASN A 73 14.94 3.16 -4.38
N GLU A 74 15.07 2.33 -5.41
CA GLU A 74 14.24 2.40 -6.62
C GLU A 74 12.76 2.17 -6.31
N ILE A 75 12.45 1.17 -5.47
CA ILE A 75 11.07 0.91 -5.02
C ILE A 75 10.53 2.09 -4.23
N ASN A 76 11.27 2.64 -3.28
CA ASN A 76 10.84 3.79 -2.49
C ASN A 76 10.55 5.00 -3.39
N PHE A 77 11.40 5.24 -4.38
CA PHE A 77 11.19 6.29 -5.38
C PHE A 77 9.87 6.05 -6.15
N MET A 78 9.65 4.84 -6.67
CA MET A 78 8.42 4.51 -7.39
C MET A 78 7.18 4.65 -6.52
N LEU A 79 7.24 4.22 -5.26
CA LEU A 79 6.13 4.36 -4.31
C LEU A 79 5.82 5.83 -4.02
N ARG A 80 6.85 6.69 -3.97
CA ARG A 80 6.66 8.14 -3.86
C ARG A 80 5.95 8.71 -5.09
N GLN A 81 6.28 8.24 -6.31
CA GLN A 81 5.63 8.71 -7.53
C GLN A 81 4.12 8.36 -7.56
N VAL A 82 3.72 7.22 -7.02
CA VAL A 82 2.29 6.83 -6.92
C VAL A 82 1.48 7.85 -6.09
N VAL A 83 2.12 8.52 -5.14
CA VAL A 83 1.48 9.52 -4.28
C VAL A 83 1.67 10.94 -4.83
N SER A 84 2.87 11.30 -5.30
CA SER A 84 3.21 12.67 -5.66
C SER A 84 2.71 13.12 -7.03
N LEU A 85 2.56 12.20 -7.98
CA LEU A 85 2.08 12.55 -9.31
C LEU A 85 0.56 12.83 -9.29
N ASN A 86 0.12 13.82 -10.05
CA ASN A 86 -1.30 14.18 -10.15
C ASN A 86 -2.17 13.03 -10.68
N GLU A 87 -1.60 12.15 -11.50
CA GLU A 87 -2.25 10.95 -12.03
C GLU A 87 -2.03 9.71 -11.16
N GLY A 88 -1.30 9.86 -10.05
CA GLY A 88 -1.02 8.78 -9.13
C GLY A 88 -2.29 8.26 -8.45
N THR A 89 -2.42 6.93 -8.36
CA THR A 89 -3.61 6.30 -7.78
C THR A 89 -3.79 6.58 -6.28
N ALA A 90 -2.78 7.13 -5.63
CA ALA A 90 -2.78 7.51 -4.21
C ALA A 90 -2.52 9.02 -4.01
N ASN A 91 -2.85 9.86 -4.97
CA ASN A 91 -2.58 11.29 -4.91
C ASN A 91 -3.23 11.99 -3.70
N PHE A 92 -4.37 11.51 -3.19
CA PHE A 92 -4.98 12.02 -1.97
C PHE A 92 -4.11 11.89 -0.71
N ALA A 93 -3.10 11.01 -0.72
CA ALA A 93 -2.12 10.92 0.35
C ALA A 93 -0.93 11.89 0.19
N ASN A 94 -0.95 12.76 -0.83
CA ASN A 94 0.08 13.76 -1.05
C ASN A 94 -0.16 14.99 -0.16
N ILE A 95 0.23 14.89 1.09
CA ILE A 95 0.04 15.94 2.09
C ILE A 95 1.33 16.77 2.16
N GLU A 96 1.19 18.09 2.09
CA GLU A 96 2.32 19.02 2.22
C GLU A 96 3.05 18.81 3.56
N GLY A 97 4.38 18.82 3.50
CA GLY A 97 5.23 18.55 4.67
C GLY A 97 5.43 17.07 5.01
N TYR A 98 4.72 16.15 4.35
CA TYR A 98 4.88 14.71 4.54
C TYR A 98 5.39 14.04 3.27
N ASP A 99 6.46 13.29 3.41
CA ASP A 99 7.07 12.53 2.31
C ASP A 99 6.47 11.11 2.31
N VAL A 100 5.22 10.99 1.86
CA VAL A 100 4.49 9.71 1.83
C VAL A 100 4.74 8.99 0.51
N GLY A 101 5.12 7.73 0.56
CA GLY A 101 5.14 6.82 -0.58
C GLY A 101 4.23 5.62 -0.30
N GLY A 102 3.50 5.13 -1.29
CA GLY A 102 2.58 4.02 -1.04
C GLY A 102 2.00 3.37 -2.28
N LYS A 103 1.20 2.33 -2.06
CA LYS A 103 0.55 1.57 -3.12
C LYS A 103 -0.88 1.21 -2.74
N THR A 104 -1.79 1.46 -3.66
CA THR A 104 -3.20 1.04 -3.58
C THR A 104 -3.38 -0.41 -4.01
N GLY A 105 -4.35 -1.09 -3.42
CA GLY A 105 -4.79 -2.42 -3.83
C GLY A 105 -6.31 -2.52 -3.76
N THR A 106 -6.94 -3.02 -4.82
CA THR A 106 -8.38 -3.31 -4.87
C THR A 106 -8.55 -4.74 -5.33
N ALA A 107 -8.99 -5.60 -4.43
CA ALA A 107 -9.30 -7.00 -4.73
C ALA A 107 -10.82 -7.20 -4.78
N VAL A 108 -11.29 -8.05 -5.70
CA VAL A 108 -12.69 -8.40 -5.83
C VAL A 108 -12.91 -9.78 -5.24
N LYS A 109 -13.90 -9.93 -4.38
CA LYS A 109 -14.35 -11.19 -3.81
C LYS A 109 -15.23 -11.93 -4.83
N TYR A 110 -14.76 -13.03 -5.36
CA TYR A 110 -15.45 -13.76 -6.46
C TYR A 110 -16.90 -14.16 -6.16
N LYS A 111 -17.24 -14.49 -4.90
CA LYS A 111 -18.58 -14.95 -4.54
C LYS A 111 -19.61 -13.83 -4.44
N THR A 112 -19.20 -12.67 -3.95
CA THR A 112 -20.10 -11.56 -3.61
C THR A 112 -19.94 -10.35 -4.53
N ASN A 113 -18.90 -10.35 -5.37
CA ASN A 113 -18.48 -9.19 -6.18
C ASN A 113 -18.17 -7.94 -5.35
N GLN A 114 -18.05 -8.10 -4.04
CA GLN A 114 -17.66 -7.03 -3.13
C GLN A 114 -16.14 -6.83 -3.15
N LYS A 115 -15.66 -5.70 -2.64
CA LYS A 115 -14.25 -5.33 -2.71
C LYS A 115 -13.58 -5.39 -1.35
N LEU A 116 -12.30 -5.73 -1.37
CA LEU A 116 -11.36 -5.49 -0.29
C LEU A 116 -10.37 -4.44 -0.78
N ASN A 117 -10.44 -3.26 -0.22
CA ASN A 117 -9.57 -2.15 -0.56
C ASN A 117 -8.46 -2.01 0.45
N THR A 118 -7.23 -1.79 -0.05
CA THR A 118 -6.05 -1.61 0.79
C THR A 118 -5.24 -0.43 0.30
N PHE A 119 -4.66 0.30 1.24
CA PHE A 119 -3.58 1.23 0.97
C PHE A 119 -2.45 0.95 1.96
N ILE A 120 -1.27 0.74 1.45
CA ILE A 120 -0.08 0.60 2.27
C ILE A 120 0.89 1.71 1.93
N SER A 121 1.36 2.40 2.95
CA SER A 121 2.28 3.52 2.81
C SER A 121 3.50 3.39 3.70
N MET A 122 4.54 4.07 3.31
CA MET A 122 5.78 4.25 4.08
C MET A 122 6.11 5.73 4.14
N PHE A 123 6.57 6.19 5.29
CA PHE A 123 6.94 7.58 5.45
C PHE A 123 8.07 7.76 6.49
N PRO A 124 8.97 8.75 6.25
CA PRO A 124 9.20 9.44 4.98
C PRO A 124 9.62 8.46 3.88
N ALA A 125 9.19 8.64 2.62
CA ALA A 125 9.54 7.74 1.52
C ALA A 125 11.04 7.75 1.20
N SER A 126 11.71 8.89 1.41
CA SER A 126 13.16 9.04 1.23
C SER A 126 13.97 8.23 2.26
N ARG A 127 13.44 8.06 3.48
CA ARG A 127 14.07 7.31 4.57
C ARG A 127 13.00 6.68 5.46
N PRO A 128 12.33 5.61 5.05
CA PRO A 128 11.18 5.04 5.74
C PRO A 128 11.45 4.69 7.21
N LYS A 129 10.59 5.20 8.07
CA LYS A 129 10.58 4.92 9.51
C LYS A 129 9.31 4.19 9.93
N TYR A 130 8.23 4.43 9.21
CA TYR A 130 6.91 3.91 9.51
C TYR A 130 6.32 3.22 8.29
N VAL A 131 5.52 2.20 8.54
CA VAL A 131 4.64 1.55 7.57
C VAL A 131 3.23 1.64 8.12
N LEU A 132 2.31 2.16 7.33
CA LEU A 132 0.89 2.22 7.65
C LEU A 132 0.12 1.40 6.62
N LEU A 133 -0.69 0.47 7.09
CA LEU A 133 -1.61 -0.32 6.27
C LEU A 133 -3.05 -0.01 6.68
N VAL A 134 -3.83 0.52 5.74
CA VAL A 134 -5.28 0.70 5.89
C VAL A 134 -5.98 -0.31 5.02
N MET A 135 -6.94 -1.02 5.60
CA MET A 135 -7.78 -2.02 4.91
C MET A 135 -9.25 -1.73 5.19
N LEU A 136 -10.06 -1.71 4.14
CA LEU A 136 -11.51 -1.60 4.22
C LEU A 136 -12.12 -2.83 3.55
N ASP A 137 -12.83 -3.63 4.32
CA ASP A 137 -13.52 -4.81 3.82
C ASP A 137 -14.96 -4.44 3.47
N GLU A 138 -15.34 -4.75 2.22
CA GLU A 138 -16.65 -4.46 1.65
C GLU A 138 -17.10 -3.00 1.79
N PRO A 139 -16.19 -2.01 1.54
CA PRO A 139 -16.57 -0.61 1.65
C PRO A 139 -17.67 -0.27 0.65
N GLN A 140 -18.55 0.62 1.07
CA GLN A 140 -19.58 1.17 0.21
C GLN A 140 -19.09 2.46 -0.46
N SER A 141 -19.67 2.80 -1.61
CA SER A 141 -19.47 4.13 -2.20
C SER A 141 -20.08 5.21 -1.28
N ALA A 142 -19.50 6.41 -1.33
CA ALA A 142 -19.95 7.54 -0.52
C ALA A 142 -20.64 8.60 -1.41
N PRO A 143 -21.94 8.42 -1.78
CA PRO A 143 -22.60 9.26 -2.77
C PRO A 143 -22.68 10.73 -2.35
N ASN A 144 -22.73 11.01 -1.07
CA ASN A 144 -22.82 12.37 -0.53
C ASN A 144 -21.44 13.01 -0.29
N PHE A 145 -20.36 12.28 -0.49
CA PHE A 145 -19.00 12.82 -0.34
C PHE A 145 -18.56 13.52 -1.62
N VAL A 146 -18.02 14.71 -1.49
CA VAL A 146 -17.46 15.49 -2.60
C VAL A 146 -15.96 15.50 -2.49
N TYR A 147 -15.28 14.90 -3.47
CA TYR A 147 -13.83 15.01 -3.64
C TYR A 147 -13.53 16.36 -4.26
N ASP A 148 -12.70 17.14 -3.60
CA ASP A 148 -12.28 18.47 -4.05
C ASP A 148 -10.82 18.41 -4.51
N PHE A 149 -10.61 18.60 -5.81
CA PHE A 149 -9.27 18.56 -6.42
C PHE A 149 -8.75 19.99 -6.59
N PRO A 150 -7.55 20.27 -6.07
CA PRO A 150 -6.93 21.59 -6.26
C PRO A 150 -6.63 21.87 -7.74
N PRO A 151 -6.38 23.14 -8.09
CA PRO A 151 -5.94 23.50 -9.43
C PRO A 151 -4.69 22.71 -9.87
N SER A 152 -4.67 22.29 -11.12
CA SER A 152 -3.59 21.58 -11.77
C SER A 152 -3.47 22.00 -13.22
N GLU A 153 -2.41 21.62 -13.93
CA GLU A 153 -2.28 21.91 -15.37
C GLU A 153 -3.48 21.44 -16.19
N LYS A 154 -4.01 20.24 -15.85
CA LYS A 154 -5.16 19.64 -16.53
C LYS A 154 -6.51 20.32 -16.14
N PHE A 155 -6.59 20.81 -14.91
CA PHE A 155 -7.78 21.45 -14.34
C PHE A 155 -7.38 22.76 -13.63
N PRO A 156 -7.16 23.85 -14.38
CA PRO A 156 -6.65 25.11 -13.83
C PRO A 156 -7.50 25.70 -12.69
N ASN A 157 -8.79 25.40 -12.67
CA ASN A 157 -9.71 25.87 -11.63
C ASN A 157 -10.00 24.80 -10.54
N GLY A 158 -9.24 23.68 -10.56
CA GLY A 158 -9.62 22.50 -9.79
C GLY A 158 -10.91 21.85 -10.32
N TYR A 159 -11.37 20.79 -9.70
CA TYR A 159 -12.70 20.25 -9.97
C TYR A 159 -13.24 19.47 -8.78
N LYS A 160 -14.58 19.41 -8.70
CA LYS A 160 -15.29 18.66 -7.67
C LYS A 160 -15.92 17.41 -8.24
N TYR A 161 -15.83 16.31 -7.52
CA TYR A 161 -16.34 15.03 -7.97
C TYR A 161 -17.17 14.34 -6.88
N LYS A 162 -18.38 13.90 -7.22
CA LYS A 162 -19.24 13.14 -6.30
C LYS A 162 -18.81 11.67 -6.24
N GLY A 163 -18.81 11.09 -5.03
CA GLY A 163 -18.35 9.73 -4.78
C GLY A 163 -19.31 8.59 -5.14
N GLU A 164 -20.42 8.87 -5.83
CA GLU A 164 -21.53 7.92 -6.06
C GLU A 164 -21.12 6.56 -6.61
N THR A 165 -20.15 6.53 -7.53
CA THR A 165 -19.69 5.28 -8.17
C THR A 165 -18.29 4.86 -7.75
N ARG A 166 -17.67 5.60 -6.85
CA ARG A 166 -16.25 5.42 -6.49
C ARG A 166 -16.09 4.51 -5.30
N ASN A 167 -15.70 3.26 -5.58
CA ASN A 167 -15.42 2.27 -4.56
C ASN A 167 -14.12 1.49 -4.90
N THR A 168 -13.01 2.21 -4.98
CA THR A 168 -11.67 1.63 -5.11
C THR A 168 -10.75 2.25 -4.07
N SER A 169 -9.60 1.63 -3.84
CA SER A 169 -8.66 2.02 -2.79
C SER A 169 -8.25 3.50 -2.86
N GLY A 170 -7.99 4.03 -4.05
CA GLY A 170 -7.64 5.45 -4.24
C GLY A 170 -8.72 6.44 -3.78
N TRP A 171 -9.97 6.01 -3.65
CA TRP A 171 -11.12 6.84 -3.28
C TRP A 171 -11.58 6.63 -1.85
N ASN A 172 -11.07 5.68 -1.12
CA ASN A 172 -11.45 5.41 0.26
C ASN A 172 -10.26 5.11 1.19
N THR A 173 -9.52 4.03 1.02
CA THR A 173 -8.42 3.71 1.94
C THR A 173 -7.29 4.73 1.93
N VAL A 174 -7.03 5.38 0.79
CA VAL A 174 -6.05 6.47 0.70
C VAL A 174 -6.51 7.71 1.46
N VAL A 175 -7.80 8.01 1.41
CA VAL A 175 -8.39 9.18 2.11
C VAL A 175 -8.40 8.98 3.63
N VAL A 176 -8.52 7.73 4.09
CA VAL A 176 -8.51 7.38 5.52
C VAL A 176 -7.09 7.34 6.10
N ALA A 177 -6.09 7.06 5.27
CA ALA A 177 -4.70 6.92 5.71
C ALA A 177 -4.06 8.27 6.08
#